data_583958a9182c0e4b37b7199a9eae859f
#
_entry.id   583958a9182c0e4b37b7199a9eae859f
#
_cell.length_a   1.000
_cell.length_b   1.000
_cell.length_c   1.000
_cell.angle_alpha   90.00
_cell.angle_beta   90.00
_cell.angle_gamma   90.00
#
_symmetry.space_group_name_H-M   'P 1'
#
loop_
_entity.id
_entity.type
_entity.pdbx_description
1 polymer ?
#
loop_
_entity_poly.entity_id
_entity_poly.type
_entity_poly.pdbx_seq_one_letter_code
_entity_poly.pdbx_strand_id
1 'polypeptide(L)'
;TKKKKNDFNSHSIPIVICVVKDEIIRIKQFLKHYRKLGINQFAIIDNDSSDGTEQLLQMQDDVHLYSIKDQYSSAKRVAWINKIMMKYGYNRWYLIADSDELINYIGSENKRISELIKYAELKGYKRILGLQVDFYTESEIFSLKDDQIDWHQCKYFDLNTYEIQFNEKCIWY
;
A
#
# COMPACT_ATOMS: atom_id res chain seq x y z
N THR A 1 -12.34 18.37 19.67
CA THR A 1 -12.87 17.00 19.80
C THR A 1 -12.14 16.14 18.77
N LYS A 2 -11.27 15.21 19.25
CA LYS A 2 -10.62 14.21 18.36
C LYS A 2 -11.74 13.39 17.72
N LYS A 3 -11.88 13.44 16.40
CA LYS A 3 -12.75 12.54 15.65
C LYS A 3 -12.38 11.09 15.99
N LYS A 4 -13.38 10.28 16.33
CA LYS A 4 -13.17 8.85 16.58
C LYS A 4 -12.85 8.21 15.22
N LYS A 5 -11.65 7.66 15.06
CA LYS A 5 -11.27 6.93 13.87
C LYS A 5 -12.06 5.63 13.75
N ASN A 6 -12.36 5.23 12.53
CA ASN A 6 -13.09 3.98 12.28
C ASN A 6 -12.29 2.78 12.78
N ASP A 7 -12.93 1.88 13.52
CA ASP A 7 -12.32 0.61 13.90
C ASP A 7 -12.16 -0.30 12.69
N PHE A 8 -11.04 -1.01 12.59
CA PHE A 8 -10.75 -1.96 11.51
C PHE A 8 -11.46 -3.30 11.76
N ASN A 9 -12.79 -3.29 11.70
CA ASN A 9 -13.62 -4.44 12.09
C ASN A 9 -13.97 -5.37 10.91
N SER A 10 -13.81 -4.92 9.67
CA SER A 10 -14.11 -5.77 8.51
C SER A 10 -12.98 -6.72 8.20
N HIS A 11 -13.23 -8.02 8.26
CA HIS A 11 -12.30 -9.07 7.86
C HIS A 11 -12.33 -9.34 6.34
N SER A 12 -13.39 -8.93 5.65
CA SER A 12 -13.53 -9.06 4.18
C SER A 12 -12.79 -7.96 3.40
N ILE A 13 -12.29 -6.93 4.08
CA ILE A 13 -11.50 -5.85 3.51
C ILE A 13 -10.11 -5.95 4.10
N PRO A 14 -9.04 -5.96 3.29
CA PRO A 14 -7.68 -6.04 3.81
C PRO A 14 -7.30 -4.76 4.55
N ILE A 15 -6.41 -4.87 5.52
CA ILE A 15 -5.69 -3.71 6.02
C ILE A 15 -4.53 -3.44 5.07
N VAL A 16 -4.46 -2.23 4.52
CA VAL A 16 -3.29 -1.77 3.78
C VAL A 16 -2.26 -1.26 4.78
N ILE A 17 -1.05 -1.82 4.73
CA ILE A 17 0.08 -1.37 5.54
C ILE A 17 1.09 -0.71 4.61
N CYS A 18 1.45 0.54 4.90
CA CYS A 18 2.45 1.30 4.17
C CYS A 18 3.39 1.99 5.16
N VAL A 19 4.69 2.02 4.83
CA VAL A 19 5.70 2.77 5.56
C VAL A 19 6.11 3.96 4.72
N VAL A 20 6.03 5.16 5.27
CA VAL A 20 6.26 6.41 4.53
C VAL A 20 7.28 7.31 5.22
N LYS A 21 7.97 8.11 4.42
CA LYS A 21 8.75 9.25 4.85
C LYS A 21 8.77 10.29 3.75
N ASP A 22 8.28 11.50 4.04
CA ASP A 22 8.24 12.65 3.10
C ASP A 22 7.52 12.31 1.78
N GLU A 23 6.29 11.77 1.87
CA GLU A 23 5.50 11.23 0.76
C GLU A 23 4.21 12.02 0.50
N ILE A 24 4.16 13.31 0.83
CA ILE A 24 2.94 14.15 0.78
C ILE A 24 2.22 14.10 -0.57
N ILE A 25 2.95 13.93 -1.66
CA ILE A 25 2.40 13.90 -3.02
C ILE A 25 1.84 12.52 -3.34
N ARG A 26 2.67 11.49 -3.18
CA ARG A 26 2.33 10.11 -3.54
C ARG A 26 1.25 9.54 -2.66
N ILE A 27 1.28 9.81 -1.35
CA ILE A 27 0.32 9.25 -0.40
C ILE A 27 -1.14 9.67 -0.68
N LYS A 28 -1.37 10.86 -1.24
CA LYS A 28 -2.70 11.31 -1.67
C LYS A 28 -3.28 10.42 -2.77
N GLN A 29 -2.45 10.12 -3.77
CA GLN A 29 -2.83 9.27 -4.91
C GLN A 29 -2.99 7.82 -4.47
N PHE A 30 -2.10 7.33 -3.63
CA PHE A 30 -2.16 6.02 -3.00
C PHE A 30 -3.50 5.81 -2.27
N LEU A 31 -3.87 6.68 -1.35
CA LEU A 31 -5.14 6.60 -0.63
C LEU A 31 -6.34 6.66 -1.57
N LYS A 32 -6.31 7.56 -2.56
CA LYS A 32 -7.37 7.70 -3.58
C LYS A 32 -7.55 6.40 -4.38
N HIS A 33 -6.43 5.80 -4.83
CA HIS A 33 -6.45 4.55 -5.60
C HIS A 33 -7.06 3.40 -4.80
N TYR A 34 -6.56 3.16 -3.60
CA TYR A 34 -7.01 2.04 -2.77
C TYR A 34 -8.46 2.21 -2.30
N ARG A 35 -8.90 3.44 -2.02
CA ARG A 35 -10.31 3.74 -1.73
C ARG A 35 -11.24 3.43 -2.91
N LYS A 36 -10.79 3.69 -4.13
CA LYS A 36 -11.53 3.30 -5.35
C LYS A 36 -11.74 1.78 -5.43
N LEU A 37 -10.78 0.99 -4.97
CA LEU A 37 -10.88 -0.46 -4.88
C LEU A 37 -11.74 -0.95 -3.70
N GLY A 38 -12.29 -0.04 -2.90
CA GLY A 38 -13.15 -0.34 -1.75
C GLY A 38 -12.41 -0.56 -0.44
N ILE A 39 -11.16 -0.15 -0.34
CA ILE A 39 -10.38 -0.19 0.91
C ILE A 39 -10.68 1.06 1.75
N ASN A 40 -10.90 0.85 3.03
CA ASN A 40 -11.14 1.88 4.04
C ASN A 40 -10.44 1.54 5.38
N GLN A 41 -9.37 0.76 5.32
CA GLN A 41 -8.60 0.32 6.48
C GLN A 41 -7.10 0.48 6.15
N PHE A 42 -6.50 1.59 6.58
CA PHE A 42 -5.10 1.92 6.34
C PHE A 42 -4.32 2.01 7.66
N ALA A 43 -3.29 1.20 7.81
CA ALA A 43 -2.32 1.30 8.90
C ALA A 43 -1.02 1.88 8.34
N ILE A 44 -0.84 3.18 8.46
CA ILE A 44 0.31 3.87 7.89
C ILE A 44 1.34 4.13 8.99
N ILE A 45 2.59 3.79 8.70
CA ILE A 45 3.74 4.03 9.58
C ILE A 45 4.52 5.20 8.98
N ASP A 46 4.47 6.34 9.67
CA ASP A 46 5.24 7.52 9.30
C ASP A 46 6.58 7.53 10.04
N ASN A 47 7.67 7.55 9.28
CA ASN A 47 9.02 7.55 9.84
C ASN A 47 9.61 8.96 9.88
N ASP A 48 9.04 9.83 10.74
CA ASP A 48 9.52 11.19 10.99
C ASP A 48 9.51 12.07 9.71
N SER A 49 8.34 12.14 9.02
CA SER A 49 8.16 13.02 7.86
C SER A 49 8.15 14.49 8.25
N SER A 50 8.72 15.32 7.39
CA SER A 50 8.84 16.78 7.59
C SER A 50 8.07 17.61 6.56
N ASP A 51 7.53 17.00 5.50
CA ASP A 51 6.90 17.63 4.35
C ASP A 51 5.38 17.88 4.50
N GLY A 52 4.79 17.51 5.64
CA GLY A 52 3.34 17.58 5.88
C GLY A 52 2.60 16.26 5.68
N THR A 53 3.30 15.17 5.36
CA THR A 53 2.72 13.82 5.22
C THR A 53 1.97 13.41 6.49
N GLU A 54 2.60 13.55 7.67
CA GLU A 54 2.00 13.18 8.95
C GLU A 54 0.68 13.92 9.20
N GLN A 55 0.68 15.25 9.01
CA GLN A 55 -0.50 16.10 9.20
C GLN A 55 -1.64 15.70 8.27
N LEU A 56 -1.35 15.42 7.01
CA LEU A 56 -2.33 14.94 6.05
C LEU A 56 -2.96 13.61 6.48
N LEU A 57 -2.13 12.65 6.92
CA LEU A 57 -2.59 11.34 7.36
C LEU A 57 -3.41 11.40 8.65
N GLN A 58 -3.07 12.30 9.57
CA GLN A 58 -3.84 12.51 10.81
C GLN A 58 -5.29 12.97 10.55
N MET A 59 -5.53 13.68 9.45
CA MET A 59 -6.86 14.16 9.07
C MET A 59 -7.75 13.09 8.44
N GLN A 60 -7.21 11.93 8.06
CA GLN A 60 -7.98 10.86 7.42
C GLN A 60 -8.70 9.99 8.46
N ASP A 61 -9.99 9.78 8.28
CA ASP A 61 -10.82 9.00 9.23
C ASP A 61 -10.54 7.48 9.15
N ASP A 62 -10.12 6.99 7.97
CA ASP A 62 -9.83 5.59 7.66
C ASP A 62 -8.36 5.20 7.80
N VAL A 63 -7.51 6.10 8.32
CA VAL A 63 -6.08 5.88 8.53
C VAL A 63 -5.77 5.80 10.02
N HIS A 64 -5.21 4.68 10.45
CA HIS A 64 -4.53 4.55 11.74
C HIS A 64 -3.04 4.86 11.53
N LEU A 65 -2.62 6.04 11.98
CA LEU A 65 -1.26 6.53 11.85
C LEU A 65 -0.40 6.09 13.03
N TYR A 66 0.80 5.63 12.73
CA TYR A 66 1.86 5.24 13.66
C TYR A 66 3.11 6.04 13.38
N SER A 67 3.37 7.07 14.18
CA SER A 67 4.56 7.89 14.01
C SER A 67 5.74 7.23 14.72
N ILE A 68 6.85 7.07 14.00
CA ILE A 68 8.09 6.47 14.49
C ILE A 68 9.23 7.43 14.16
N LYS A 69 10.09 7.67 15.14
CA LYS A 69 11.30 8.45 14.96
C LYS A 69 12.50 7.54 15.14
N ASP A 70 12.91 6.87 14.07
CA ASP A 70 14.03 5.93 14.11
C ASP A 70 14.75 5.91 12.75
N GLN A 71 16.04 5.51 12.78
CA GLN A 71 16.78 5.30 11.54
C GLN A 71 16.18 4.13 10.77
N TYR A 72 15.80 4.37 9.50
CA TYR A 72 15.25 3.36 8.63
C TYR A 72 16.24 2.25 8.33
N SER A 73 15.76 1.00 8.31
CA SER A 73 16.40 -0.14 7.68
C SER A 73 15.34 -1.15 7.25
N SER A 74 15.66 -2.00 6.27
CA SER A 74 14.74 -3.05 5.80
C SER A 74 14.31 -3.99 6.94
N ALA A 75 15.21 -4.34 7.85
CA ALA A 75 14.88 -5.15 9.03
C ALA A 75 13.89 -4.45 9.96
N LYS A 76 14.05 -3.15 10.20
CA LYS A 76 13.12 -2.37 11.01
C LYS A 76 11.76 -2.23 10.33
N ARG A 77 11.73 -1.98 9.01
CA ARG A 77 10.49 -1.96 8.22
C ARG A 77 9.68 -3.23 8.45
N VAL A 78 10.33 -4.40 8.31
CA VAL A 78 9.68 -5.69 8.56
C VAL A 78 9.17 -5.81 10.01
N ALA A 79 9.98 -5.40 10.99
CA ALA A 79 9.59 -5.44 12.39
C ALA A 79 8.38 -4.53 12.68
N TRP A 80 8.32 -3.35 12.08
CA TRP A 80 7.18 -2.43 12.24
C TRP A 80 5.91 -3.00 11.62
N ILE A 81 5.98 -3.55 10.40
CA ILE A 81 4.87 -4.21 9.73
C ILE A 81 4.34 -5.38 10.59
N ASN A 82 5.24 -6.22 11.11
CA ASN A 82 4.86 -7.34 11.97
C ASN A 82 4.16 -6.87 13.26
N LYS A 83 4.60 -5.77 13.88
CA LYS A 83 3.91 -5.19 15.04
C LYS A 83 2.48 -4.76 14.71
N ILE A 84 2.25 -4.22 13.51
CA ILE A 84 0.91 -3.87 13.04
C ILE A 84 0.06 -5.14 12.87
N MET A 85 0.60 -6.17 12.20
CA MET A 85 -0.10 -7.44 12.02
C MET A 85 -0.42 -8.13 13.35
N MET A 86 0.50 -8.12 14.31
CA MET A 86 0.26 -8.62 15.68
C MET A 86 -0.89 -7.86 16.36
N LYS A 87 -0.93 -6.54 16.21
CA LYS A 87 -1.96 -5.69 16.83
C LYS A 87 -3.36 -5.98 16.31
N TYR A 88 -3.51 -6.22 14.99
CA TYR A 88 -4.81 -6.45 14.36
C TYR A 88 -5.17 -7.93 14.19
N GLY A 89 -4.23 -8.83 14.49
CA GLY A 89 -4.39 -10.29 14.42
C GLY A 89 -4.06 -10.87 13.05
N TYR A 90 -3.61 -12.13 13.07
CA TYR A 90 -3.14 -12.80 11.85
C TYR A 90 -4.25 -13.44 11.01
N ASN A 91 -5.45 -13.58 11.54
CA ASN A 91 -6.57 -14.21 10.83
C ASN A 91 -7.35 -13.20 9.98
N ARG A 92 -6.63 -12.46 9.14
CA ARG A 92 -7.21 -11.49 8.21
C ARG A 92 -6.25 -11.19 7.07
N TRP A 93 -6.78 -10.58 6.02
CA TRP A 93 -5.98 -10.18 4.87
C TRP A 93 -5.24 -8.86 5.14
N TYR A 94 -4.01 -8.84 4.69
CA TYR A 94 -3.16 -7.66 4.67
C TYR A 94 -2.66 -7.42 3.25
N LEU A 95 -2.57 -6.17 2.86
CA LEU A 95 -1.89 -5.71 1.67
C LEU A 95 -0.72 -4.83 2.13
N ILE A 96 0.50 -5.26 1.84
CA ILE A 96 1.70 -4.49 2.14
C ILE A 96 2.14 -3.86 0.83
N ALA A 97 2.16 -2.54 0.77
CA ALA A 97 2.53 -1.78 -0.42
C ALA A 97 3.30 -0.51 -0.04
N ASP A 98 4.25 -0.13 -0.86
CA ASP A 98 4.91 1.16 -0.75
C ASP A 98 4.02 2.26 -1.36
N SER A 99 4.30 3.54 -1.06
CA SER A 99 3.42 4.67 -1.44
C SER A 99 3.28 4.88 -2.95
N ASP A 100 4.17 4.28 -3.73
CA ASP A 100 4.23 4.28 -5.19
C ASP A 100 3.76 2.96 -5.82
N GLU A 101 3.37 1.99 -5.02
CA GLU A 101 2.83 0.71 -5.50
C GLU A 101 1.30 0.74 -5.53
N LEU A 102 0.72 0.56 -6.71
CA LEU A 102 -0.72 0.58 -6.95
C LEU A 102 -1.19 -0.76 -7.47
N ILE A 103 -1.86 -1.55 -6.62
CA ILE A 103 -2.36 -2.86 -7.03
C ILE A 103 -3.40 -2.73 -8.15
N ASN A 104 -3.28 -3.58 -9.15
CA ASN A 104 -4.28 -3.77 -10.18
C ASN A 104 -4.57 -5.28 -10.34
N TYR A 105 -5.79 -5.64 -10.72
CA TYR A 105 -6.20 -7.01 -10.96
C TYR A 105 -7.32 -7.05 -12.01
N ILE A 106 -7.54 -8.19 -12.62
CA ILE A 106 -8.56 -8.36 -13.69
C ILE A 106 -9.93 -7.96 -13.15
N GLY A 107 -10.52 -6.93 -13.75
CA GLY A 107 -11.82 -6.40 -13.37
C GLY A 107 -11.80 -5.35 -12.27
N SER A 108 -10.61 -4.87 -11.81
CA SER A 108 -10.48 -3.85 -10.77
C SER A 108 -11.18 -2.53 -11.09
N GLU A 109 -11.44 -2.25 -12.34
CA GLU A 109 -12.23 -1.09 -12.80
C GLU A 109 -13.68 -1.13 -12.32
N ASN A 110 -14.25 -2.34 -12.13
CA ASN A 110 -15.66 -2.56 -11.77
C ASN A 110 -15.87 -3.43 -10.52
N LYS A 111 -14.82 -4.13 -10.06
CA LYS A 111 -14.88 -5.04 -8.91
C LYS A 111 -14.07 -4.52 -7.74
N ARG A 112 -14.61 -4.68 -6.54
CA ARG A 112 -13.91 -4.32 -5.31
C ARG A 112 -12.94 -5.41 -4.90
N ILE A 113 -11.90 -5.03 -4.16
CA ILE A 113 -10.88 -5.98 -3.66
C ILE A 113 -11.49 -7.09 -2.77
N SER A 114 -12.59 -6.80 -2.09
CA SER A 114 -13.32 -7.80 -1.30
C SER A 114 -13.85 -8.97 -2.14
N GLU A 115 -14.14 -8.75 -3.42
CA GLU A 115 -14.55 -9.82 -4.33
C GLU A 115 -13.37 -10.73 -4.71
N LEU A 116 -12.19 -10.13 -4.95
CA LEU A 116 -10.95 -10.87 -5.16
C LEU A 116 -10.60 -11.74 -3.94
N ILE A 117 -10.69 -11.15 -2.74
CA ILE A 117 -10.45 -11.86 -1.48
C ILE A 117 -11.44 -13.01 -1.31
N LYS A 118 -12.73 -12.76 -1.50
CA LYS A 118 -13.76 -13.81 -1.43
C LYS A 118 -13.47 -14.95 -2.40
N TYR A 119 -13.05 -14.65 -3.63
CA TYR A 119 -12.65 -15.67 -4.59
C TYR A 119 -11.45 -16.48 -4.09
N ALA A 120 -10.42 -15.82 -3.56
CA ALA A 120 -9.25 -16.49 -3.01
C ALA A 120 -9.61 -17.43 -1.85
N GLU A 121 -10.46 -16.97 -0.93
CA GLU A 121 -10.96 -17.76 0.21
C GLU A 121 -11.76 -18.99 -0.23
N LEU A 122 -12.65 -18.83 -1.22
CA LEU A 122 -13.42 -19.94 -1.79
C LEU A 122 -12.52 -21.01 -2.44
N LYS A 123 -11.35 -20.60 -2.95
CA LYS A 123 -10.33 -21.51 -3.50
C LYS A 123 -9.38 -22.05 -2.45
N GLY A 124 -9.52 -21.66 -1.18
CA GLY A 124 -8.63 -22.07 -0.09
C GLY A 124 -7.26 -21.38 -0.11
N TYR A 125 -7.10 -20.32 -0.92
CA TYR A 125 -5.83 -19.58 -1.00
C TYR A 125 -5.62 -18.73 0.25
N LYS A 126 -4.40 -18.78 0.79
CA LYS A 126 -3.97 -17.99 1.94
C LYS A 126 -3.12 -16.77 1.53
N ARG A 127 -2.71 -16.71 0.27
CA ARG A 127 -1.88 -15.67 -0.32
C ARG A 127 -2.31 -15.38 -1.74
N ILE A 128 -2.16 -14.14 -2.15
CA ILE A 128 -2.25 -13.70 -3.54
C ILE A 128 -0.89 -13.08 -3.86
N LEU A 129 -0.23 -13.58 -4.91
CA LEU A 129 1.03 -13.01 -5.38
C LEU A 129 0.72 -11.97 -6.45
N GLY A 130 1.33 -10.81 -6.33
CA GLY A 130 1.34 -9.75 -7.34
C GLY A 130 2.68 -9.76 -8.08
N LEU A 131 2.63 -9.40 -9.36
CA LEU A 131 3.84 -9.04 -10.11
C LEU A 131 4.01 -7.52 -9.98
N GLN A 132 5.20 -7.09 -9.63
CA GLN A 132 5.56 -5.68 -9.71
C GLN A 132 5.89 -5.36 -11.16
N VAL A 133 5.27 -4.31 -11.70
CA VAL A 133 5.49 -3.81 -13.04
C VAL A 133 5.90 -2.35 -12.93
N ASP A 134 7.12 -2.05 -13.35
CA ASP A 134 7.63 -0.69 -13.36
C ASP A 134 7.11 0.06 -14.57
N PHE A 135 6.46 1.21 -14.32
CA PHE A 135 5.96 2.10 -15.35
C PHE A 135 6.88 3.31 -15.50
N TYR A 136 7.10 3.73 -16.72
CA TYR A 136 7.94 4.89 -17.03
C TYR A 136 7.28 5.85 -18.03
N THR A 137 7.85 7.05 -18.16
CA THR A 137 7.42 8.09 -19.08
C THR A 137 8.46 8.24 -20.20
N GLU A 138 8.08 8.82 -21.34
CA GLU A 138 9.03 9.23 -22.39
C GLU A 138 9.85 10.48 -22.01
N SER A 139 9.38 11.23 -21.02
CA SER A 139 10.07 12.45 -20.57
C SER A 139 11.29 12.10 -19.72
N GLU A 140 12.38 12.82 -19.91
CA GLU A 140 13.54 12.71 -19.03
C GLU A 140 13.13 13.02 -17.58
N ILE A 141 13.37 12.07 -16.67
CA ILE A 141 13.00 12.16 -15.23
C ILE A 141 13.54 13.44 -14.60
N PHE A 142 14.70 13.90 -15.01
CA PHE A 142 15.35 15.14 -14.52
C PHE A 142 14.61 16.44 -14.91
N SER A 143 13.69 16.39 -15.86
CA SER A 143 12.88 17.54 -16.27
C SER A 143 11.57 17.69 -15.50
N LEU A 144 11.16 16.68 -14.76
CA LEU A 144 9.92 16.66 -14.00
C LEU A 144 10.19 17.08 -12.55
N LYS A 145 9.51 18.09 -12.07
CA LYS A 145 9.46 18.40 -10.64
C LYS A 145 8.61 17.33 -9.95
N ASP A 146 8.96 16.96 -8.71
CA ASP A 146 8.25 15.92 -7.94
C ASP A 146 6.74 16.16 -7.83
N ASP A 147 6.29 17.41 -7.86
CA ASP A 147 4.88 17.80 -7.84
C ASP A 147 4.16 17.62 -9.19
N GLN A 148 4.90 17.35 -10.27
CA GLN A 148 4.41 17.18 -11.64
C GLN A 148 4.38 15.72 -12.10
N ILE A 149 4.84 14.79 -11.28
CA ILE A 149 4.75 13.36 -11.61
C ILE A 149 3.28 12.93 -11.46
N ASP A 150 2.53 13.06 -12.54
CA ASP A 150 1.22 12.45 -12.65
C ASP A 150 1.40 10.99 -13.12
N TRP A 151 0.98 10.05 -12.28
CA TRP A 151 0.98 8.61 -12.61
C TRP A 151 0.29 8.31 -13.94
N HIS A 152 -0.64 9.16 -14.37
CA HIS A 152 -1.28 9.05 -15.69
C HIS A 152 -0.33 9.31 -16.86
N GLN A 153 0.85 9.86 -16.63
CA GLN A 153 1.88 10.08 -17.65
C GLN A 153 2.81 8.86 -17.80
N CYS A 154 2.87 7.98 -16.80
CA CYS A 154 3.62 6.74 -16.86
C CYS A 154 2.81 5.70 -17.65
N LYS A 155 2.99 5.66 -18.96
CA LYS A 155 2.19 4.83 -19.88
C LYS A 155 2.94 3.63 -20.44
N TYR A 156 4.24 3.58 -20.23
CA TYR A 156 5.11 2.57 -20.82
C TYR A 156 5.56 1.58 -19.76
N PHE A 157 5.65 0.33 -20.13
CA PHE A 157 6.22 -0.74 -19.32
C PHE A 157 6.80 -1.83 -20.24
N ASP A 158 7.81 -2.55 -19.77
CA ASP A 158 8.45 -3.60 -20.54
C ASP A 158 7.77 -4.95 -20.31
N LEU A 159 7.22 -5.55 -21.36
CA LEU A 159 6.56 -6.85 -21.32
C LEU A 159 7.52 -8.05 -21.33
N ASN A 160 8.75 -7.85 -21.80
CA ASN A 160 9.66 -8.96 -22.14
C ASN A 160 10.79 -9.20 -21.13
N THR A 161 10.79 -8.49 -19.99
CA THR A 161 11.89 -8.54 -19.01
C THR A 161 11.55 -9.26 -17.70
N TYR A 162 10.38 -9.93 -17.64
CA TYR A 162 9.97 -10.59 -16.39
C TYR A 162 10.47 -12.02 -16.31
N GLU A 163 11.48 -12.27 -15.47
CA GLU A 163 11.75 -13.58 -14.92
C GLU A 163 10.97 -13.76 -13.62
N ILE A 164 10.07 -14.73 -13.60
CA ILE A 164 9.40 -15.12 -12.35
C ILE A 164 10.35 -16.06 -11.61
N GLN A 165 11.11 -15.52 -10.66
CA GLN A 165 11.91 -16.32 -9.75
C GLN A 165 11.07 -16.68 -8.52
N PHE A 166 10.65 -17.93 -8.41
CA PHE A 166 10.07 -18.46 -7.19
C PHE A 166 11.16 -18.69 -6.16
N ASN A 167 11.36 -17.75 -5.24
CA ASN A 167 12.27 -17.94 -4.13
C ASN A 167 11.51 -18.61 -2.96
N GLU A 168 11.67 -19.91 -2.81
CA GLU A 168 11.04 -20.69 -1.73
C GLU A 168 11.43 -20.22 -0.32
N LYS A 169 12.46 -19.41 -0.19
CA LYS A 169 12.95 -18.88 1.10
C LYS A 169 12.26 -17.59 1.56
N CYS A 170 11.45 -16.94 0.72
CA CYS A 170 10.63 -15.83 1.17
C CYS A 170 9.37 -16.32 1.89
N ILE A 171 9.55 -16.93 3.04
CA ILE A 171 8.45 -17.27 3.95
C ILE A 171 8.23 -16.04 4.83
N TRP A 172 7.24 -15.25 4.49
CA TRP A 172 6.68 -14.25 5.40
C TRP A 172 5.70 -14.99 6.31
N TYR A 173 6.05 -15.12 7.58
CA TYR A 173 5.16 -15.63 8.60
C TYR A 173 4.25 -14.51 9.07
#